data_e37e7b5e3107731fd841c29db6a242e5
#
_entry.id   e37e7b5e3107731fd841c29db6a242e5
#
_cell.length_a   1.000
_cell.length_b   1.000
_cell.length_c   1.000
_cell.angle_alpha   90.00
_cell.angle_beta   90.00
_cell.angle_gamma   90.00
#
_symmetry.space_group_name_H-M   'P 1'
#
loop_
_entity.id
_entity.type
_entity.pdbx_description
1 polymer ?
#
loop_
_entity_poly.entity_id
_entity_poly.type
_entity_poly.pdbx_seq_one_letter_code
_entity_poly.pdbx_strand_id
1 'polypeptide(L)'
;MKNNWIIILVLVIVIIAAVLYLIGYFMRKKNQEQLDELEVRKEALFDLPVFEEIDDIKKMHLVGQSQNSFREWNQRWVELSTRSFAELESQIYEVENQNEIFRFMKAKKAVVEANETMTEMEAEVEVIRNGLKELRESEERNSLEVQKALDVYEELSKSLKDDKASFGPAYSEIQKQLRNVEIEFTQFVTLNTSGDPIEAREVLEDAERHTYELEDLMKRIPPMYEELNETFPDQLKEIEEGYNQLLADDYVFPEQNFAEEIQHAKKRVENSMADLEKTEIAAVEVANRDTATAIDALYERSEERRVGKECRSRW
;
A
#
# COMPACT_ATOMS: atom_id res chain seq x y z
N MET A 1 -15.73 -81.36 31.97
CA MET A 1 -15.66 -79.89 32.05
C MET A 1 -14.38 -79.24 31.55
N LYS A 2 -13.29 -79.97 31.28
CA LYS A 2 -12.00 -79.39 30.82
C LYS A 2 -11.96 -79.00 29.31
N ASN A 3 -12.80 -79.58 28.44
CA ASN A 3 -12.74 -79.29 26.99
C ASN A 3 -13.48 -78.00 26.57
N ASN A 4 -14.46 -77.52 27.30
CA ASN A 4 -15.25 -76.32 26.92
C ASN A 4 -14.45 -75.03 27.06
N TRP A 5 -13.48 -74.98 27.99
CA TRP A 5 -12.63 -73.80 28.15
C TRP A 5 -11.65 -73.61 26.96
N ILE A 6 -11.16 -74.75 26.42
CA ILE A 6 -10.29 -74.71 25.23
C ILE A 6 -11.08 -74.20 23.99
N ILE A 7 -12.31 -74.67 23.84
CA ILE A 7 -13.18 -74.22 22.72
C ILE A 7 -13.48 -72.72 22.85
N ILE A 8 -13.79 -72.24 24.03
CA ILE A 8 -14.00 -70.79 24.31
C ILE A 8 -12.75 -69.98 23.99
N LEU A 9 -11.59 -70.46 24.40
CA LEU A 9 -10.30 -69.77 24.14
C LEU A 9 -10.00 -69.69 22.65
N VAL A 10 -10.20 -70.78 21.90
CA VAL A 10 -10.07 -70.80 20.42
C VAL A 10 -11.02 -69.84 19.77
N LEU A 11 -12.29 -69.79 20.21
CA LEU A 11 -13.30 -68.91 19.67
C LEU A 11 -12.96 -67.42 19.92
N VAL A 12 -12.42 -67.08 21.12
CA VAL A 12 -11.92 -65.73 21.43
C VAL A 12 -10.75 -65.33 20.53
N ILE A 13 -9.79 -66.25 20.30
CA ILE A 13 -8.66 -66.00 19.39
C ILE A 13 -9.13 -65.74 17.96
N VAL A 14 -10.11 -66.52 17.46
CA VAL A 14 -10.68 -66.35 16.12
C VAL A 14 -11.39 -64.98 16.00
N ILE A 15 -12.14 -64.59 17.03
CA ILE A 15 -12.81 -63.26 17.06
C ILE A 15 -11.80 -62.14 17.04
N ILE A 16 -10.74 -62.24 17.87
CA ILE A 16 -9.66 -61.24 17.88
C ILE A 16 -8.97 -61.17 16.52
N ALA A 17 -8.65 -62.29 15.91
CA ALA A 17 -8.05 -62.36 14.58
C ALA A 17 -8.95 -61.72 13.51
N ALA A 18 -10.27 -62.00 13.56
CA ALA A 18 -11.25 -61.38 12.65
C ALA A 18 -11.35 -59.86 12.83
N VAL A 19 -11.36 -59.36 14.07
CA VAL A 19 -11.37 -57.94 14.40
C VAL A 19 -10.09 -57.25 13.89
N LEU A 20 -8.94 -57.84 14.12
CA LEU A 20 -7.65 -57.32 13.63
C LEU A 20 -7.58 -57.28 12.09
N TYR A 21 -8.13 -58.34 11.45
CA TYR A 21 -8.25 -58.38 9.98
C TYR A 21 -9.15 -57.27 9.44
N LEU A 22 -10.30 -57.02 10.04
CA LEU A 22 -11.22 -55.96 9.65
C LEU A 22 -10.59 -54.59 9.83
N ILE A 23 -9.95 -54.33 10.96
CA ILE A 23 -9.21 -53.08 11.20
C ILE A 23 -8.15 -52.88 10.13
N GLY A 24 -7.35 -53.89 9.85
CA GLY A 24 -6.33 -53.83 8.79
C GLY A 24 -6.92 -53.57 7.40
N TYR A 25 -8.03 -54.21 7.08
CA TYR A 25 -8.76 -54.00 5.81
C TYR A 25 -9.26 -52.55 5.66
N PHE A 26 -9.89 -51.99 6.70
CA PHE A 26 -10.37 -50.60 6.67
C PHE A 26 -9.21 -49.61 6.61
N MET A 27 -8.12 -49.84 7.33
CA MET A 27 -6.94 -48.99 7.27
C MET A 27 -6.28 -49.01 5.89
N ARG A 28 -6.14 -50.21 5.31
CA ARG A 28 -5.60 -50.35 3.95
C ARG A 28 -6.47 -49.61 2.92
N LYS A 29 -7.79 -49.76 2.99
CA LYS A 29 -8.71 -49.08 2.09
C LYS A 29 -8.60 -47.56 2.21
N LYS A 30 -8.55 -47.04 3.44
CA LYS A 30 -8.44 -45.62 3.67
C LYS A 30 -7.10 -45.06 3.19
N ASN A 31 -5.98 -45.76 3.41
CA ASN A 31 -4.67 -45.35 2.90
C ASN A 31 -4.67 -45.35 1.37
N GLN A 32 -5.33 -46.31 0.73
CA GLN A 32 -5.43 -46.38 -0.73
C GLN A 32 -6.25 -45.20 -1.30
N GLU A 33 -7.41 -44.90 -0.71
CA GLU A 33 -8.23 -43.75 -1.10
C GLU A 33 -7.45 -42.42 -1.03
N GLN A 34 -6.64 -42.23 0.03
CA GLN A 34 -5.78 -41.05 0.18
C GLN A 34 -4.61 -41.05 -0.84
N LEU A 35 -4.10 -42.21 -1.19
CA LEU A 35 -3.05 -42.34 -2.21
C LEU A 35 -3.60 -41.98 -3.61
N ASP A 36 -4.79 -42.54 -3.95
CA ASP A 36 -5.46 -42.25 -5.22
C ASP A 36 -5.74 -40.74 -5.36
N GLU A 37 -6.17 -40.08 -4.28
CA GLU A 37 -6.37 -38.63 -4.23
C GLU A 37 -5.04 -37.86 -4.44
N LEU A 38 -3.96 -38.32 -3.82
CA LEU A 38 -2.64 -37.73 -3.96
C LEU A 38 -2.11 -37.84 -5.40
N GLU A 39 -2.33 -39.00 -6.07
CA GLU A 39 -1.95 -39.18 -7.47
C GLU A 39 -2.72 -38.26 -8.40
N VAL A 40 -4.02 -38.08 -8.20
CA VAL A 40 -4.84 -37.14 -8.97
C VAL A 40 -4.33 -35.69 -8.80
N ARG A 41 -3.99 -35.30 -7.58
CA ARG A 41 -3.41 -33.96 -7.30
C ARG A 41 -2.05 -33.80 -7.97
N LYS A 42 -1.20 -34.82 -7.92
CA LYS A 42 0.12 -34.82 -8.57
C LYS A 42 -0.01 -34.64 -10.08
N GLU A 43 -0.91 -35.40 -10.74
CA GLU A 43 -1.16 -35.26 -12.17
C GLU A 43 -1.69 -33.85 -12.51
N ALA A 44 -2.66 -33.35 -11.75
CA ALA A 44 -3.19 -32.00 -11.95
C ALA A 44 -2.11 -30.91 -11.82
N LEU A 45 -1.18 -31.07 -10.88
CA LEU A 45 -0.07 -30.14 -10.70
C LEU A 45 0.94 -30.21 -11.84
N PHE A 46 1.22 -31.41 -12.34
CA PHE A 46 2.14 -31.65 -13.47
C PHE A 46 1.60 -31.11 -14.80
N ASP A 47 0.29 -31.17 -15.01
CA ASP A 47 -0.39 -30.69 -16.22
C ASP A 47 -0.53 -29.17 -16.28
N LEU A 48 -0.12 -28.44 -15.23
CA LEU A 48 -0.13 -26.97 -15.27
C LEU A 48 0.88 -26.44 -16.33
N PRO A 49 0.50 -25.39 -17.10
CA PRO A 49 1.30 -24.88 -18.20
C PRO A 49 2.48 -24.02 -17.76
N VAL A 50 3.13 -24.34 -16.64
CA VAL A 50 4.22 -23.52 -16.06
C VAL A 50 5.42 -23.43 -17.01
N PHE A 51 5.70 -24.49 -17.74
CA PHE A 51 6.79 -24.50 -18.71
C PHE A 51 6.53 -23.52 -19.87
N GLU A 52 5.30 -23.47 -20.36
CA GLU A 52 4.88 -22.52 -21.41
C GLU A 52 4.94 -21.09 -20.91
N GLU A 53 4.46 -20.84 -19.68
CA GLU A 53 4.53 -19.54 -19.00
C GLU A 53 5.98 -19.04 -18.86
N ILE A 54 6.91 -19.93 -18.49
CA ILE A 54 8.36 -19.64 -18.41
C ILE A 54 8.93 -19.32 -19.79
N ASP A 55 8.56 -20.09 -20.83
CA ASP A 55 9.08 -19.88 -22.18
C ASP A 55 8.60 -18.55 -22.79
N ASP A 56 7.39 -18.15 -22.48
CA ASP A 56 6.86 -16.85 -22.91
C ASP A 56 7.61 -15.68 -22.25
N ILE A 57 7.89 -15.77 -20.96
CA ILE A 57 8.68 -14.74 -20.25
C ILE A 57 10.13 -14.68 -20.77
N LYS A 58 10.74 -15.79 -21.13
CA LYS A 58 12.08 -15.81 -21.76
C LYS A 58 12.18 -14.98 -23.03
N LYS A 59 11.08 -14.80 -23.76
CA LYS A 59 11.02 -14.02 -24.99
C LYS A 59 10.98 -12.50 -24.74
N MET A 60 10.68 -12.06 -23.53
CA MET A 60 10.50 -10.64 -23.15
C MET A 60 11.81 -9.85 -23.02
N HIS A 61 12.98 -10.48 -23.16
CA HIS A 61 14.29 -9.80 -23.03
C HIS A 61 14.47 -8.99 -21.76
N LEU A 62 14.11 -9.58 -20.60
CA LEU A 62 14.18 -8.93 -19.31
C LEU A 62 15.59 -8.53 -18.90
N VAL A 63 15.71 -7.41 -18.16
CA VAL A 63 16.94 -6.91 -17.54
C VAL A 63 16.72 -6.58 -16.06
N GLY A 64 17.77 -6.18 -15.35
CA GLY A 64 17.70 -5.63 -14.00
C GLY A 64 16.99 -6.52 -12.98
N GLN A 65 16.10 -5.92 -12.24
CA GLN A 65 15.32 -6.59 -11.19
C GLN A 65 14.38 -7.67 -11.76
N SER A 66 13.71 -7.37 -12.87
CA SER A 66 12.80 -8.30 -13.53
C SER A 66 13.52 -9.57 -14.00
N GLN A 67 14.74 -9.45 -14.54
CA GLN A 67 15.58 -10.60 -14.91
C GLN A 67 15.99 -11.43 -13.69
N ASN A 68 16.31 -10.79 -12.56
CA ASN A 68 16.72 -11.49 -11.35
C ASN A 68 15.54 -12.26 -10.75
N SER A 69 14.37 -11.64 -10.64
CA SER A 69 13.15 -12.29 -10.17
C SER A 69 12.74 -13.46 -11.06
N PHE A 70 12.77 -13.27 -12.37
CA PHE A 70 12.48 -14.36 -13.30
C PHE A 70 13.47 -15.53 -13.14
N ARG A 71 14.78 -15.25 -12.96
CA ARG A 71 15.81 -16.28 -12.76
C ARG A 71 15.56 -17.07 -11.49
N GLU A 72 15.16 -16.40 -10.41
CA GLU A 72 14.79 -17.04 -9.15
C GLU A 72 13.60 -17.98 -9.33
N TRP A 73 12.50 -17.53 -9.92
CA TRP A 73 11.30 -18.37 -10.14
C TRP A 73 11.57 -19.53 -11.08
N ASN A 74 12.34 -19.30 -12.14
CA ASN A 74 12.75 -20.39 -13.05
C ASN A 74 13.63 -21.43 -12.34
N GLN A 75 14.53 -21.02 -11.45
CA GLN A 75 15.35 -21.93 -10.65
C GLN A 75 14.49 -22.74 -9.67
N ARG A 76 13.56 -22.09 -8.97
CA ARG A 76 12.61 -22.75 -8.05
C ARG A 76 11.76 -23.78 -8.80
N TRP A 77 11.28 -23.43 -9.99
CA TRP A 77 10.56 -24.38 -10.85
C TRP A 77 11.41 -25.58 -11.28
N VAL A 78 12.65 -25.37 -11.67
CA VAL A 78 13.56 -26.46 -12.02
C VAL A 78 13.81 -27.38 -10.83
N GLU A 79 14.01 -26.85 -9.64
CA GLU A 79 14.17 -27.65 -8.42
C GLU A 79 12.90 -28.44 -8.10
N LEU A 80 11.74 -27.81 -8.16
CA LEU A 80 10.45 -28.44 -7.91
C LEU A 80 10.18 -29.55 -8.94
N SER A 81 10.32 -29.27 -10.22
CA SER A 81 10.02 -30.23 -11.30
C SER A 81 10.98 -31.39 -11.36
N THR A 82 12.21 -31.28 -10.84
CA THR A 82 13.19 -32.36 -10.89
C THR A 82 13.36 -33.09 -9.57
N ARG A 83 13.38 -32.34 -8.45
CA ARG A 83 13.67 -32.92 -7.13
C ARG A 83 12.39 -33.19 -6.33
N SER A 84 11.51 -32.22 -6.19
CA SER A 84 10.32 -32.37 -5.33
C SER A 84 9.34 -33.40 -5.88
N PHE A 85 9.15 -33.45 -7.21
CA PHE A 85 8.35 -34.51 -7.82
C PHE A 85 8.96 -35.91 -7.64
N ALA A 86 10.28 -36.04 -7.76
CA ALA A 86 10.95 -37.32 -7.52
C ALA A 86 10.87 -37.76 -6.04
N GLU A 87 10.95 -36.82 -5.11
CA GLU A 87 10.78 -37.10 -3.68
C GLU A 87 9.34 -37.53 -3.37
N LEU A 88 8.33 -36.84 -3.93
CA LEU A 88 6.93 -37.22 -3.79
C LEU A 88 6.66 -38.62 -4.37
N GLU A 89 7.20 -38.96 -5.55
CA GLU A 89 7.08 -40.30 -6.14
C GLU A 89 7.70 -41.38 -5.24
N SER A 90 8.84 -41.08 -4.64
CA SER A 90 9.46 -41.98 -3.66
C SER A 90 8.60 -42.18 -2.42
N GLN A 91 7.93 -41.13 -1.93
CA GLN A 91 7.01 -41.21 -0.78
C GLN A 91 5.73 -41.99 -1.16
N ILE A 92 5.19 -41.79 -2.34
CA ILE A 92 4.04 -42.57 -2.87
C ILE A 92 4.39 -44.06 -2.92
N TYR A 93 5.54 -44.40 -3.50
CA TYR A 93 6.02 -45.76 -3.54
C TYR A 93 6.20 -46.40 -2.14
N GLU A 94 6.69 -45.62 -1.17
CA GLU A 94 6.81 -46.09 0.21
C GLU A 94 5.44 -46.39 0.84
N VAL A 95 4.42 -45.56 0.56
CA VAL A 95 3.03 -45.83 1.00
C VAL A 95 2.53 -47.14 0.45
N GLU A 96 2.68 -47.38 -0.86
CA GLU A 96 2.27 -48.61 -1.53
C GLU A 96 2.96 -49.83 -0.92
N ASN A 97 4.28 -49.77 -0.79
CA ASN A 97 5.11 -50.84 -0.22
C ASN A 97 4.68 -51.17 1.21
N GLN A 98 4.48 -50.16 2.08
CA GLN A 98 4.05 -50.41 3.47
C GLN A 98 2.63 -50.98 3.54
N ASN A 99 1.72 -50.60 2.62
CA ASN A 99 0.37 -51.17 2.51
C ASN A 99 0.42 -52.65 2.05
N GLU A 100 1.30 -53.01 1.12
CA GLU A 100 1.45 -54.39 0.62
C GLU A 100 2.00 -55.34 1.67
N ILE A 101 2.94 -54.90 2.48
CA ILE A 101 3.54 -55.71 3.57
C ILE A 101 2.75 -55.62 4.89
N PHE A 102 1.48 -55.18 4.84
CA PHE A 102 0.55 -55.12 5.96
C PHE A 102 1.00 -54.22 7.12
N ARG A 103 1.85 -53.19 6.88
CA ARG A 103 2.29 -52.20 7.85
C ARG A 103 1.46 -50.94 7.81
N PHE A 104 0.15 -51.07 7.96
CA PHE A 104 -0.84 -50.00 7.76
C PHE A 104 -0.60 -48.71 8.57
N MET A 105 -0.05 -48.83 9.77
CA MET A 105 0.28 -47.66 10.58
C MET A 105 1.47 -46.86 10.02
N LYS A 106 2.44 -47.55 9.41
CA LYS A 106 3.55 -46.89 8.72
C LYS A 106 3.11 -46.30 7.39
N ALA A 107 2.27 -47.03 6.64
CA ALA A 107 1.65 -46.51 5.45
C ALA A 107 0.86 -45.21 5.72
N LYS A 108 0.05 -45.20 6.79
CA LYS A 108 -0.69 -44.00 7.20
C LYS A 108 0.24 -42.81 7.49
N LYS A 109 1.38 -43.04 8.15
CA LYS A 109 2.35 -41.97 8.43
C LYS A 109 2.98 -41.47 7.12
N ALA A 110 3.39 -42.35 6.23
CA ALA A 110 3.92 -42.00 4.93
C ALA A 110 2.93 -41.23 4.06
N VAL A 111 1.62 -41.57 4.11
CA VAL A 111 0.56 -40.80 3.43
C VAL A 111 0.49 -39.37 3.96
N VAL A 112 0.60 -39.17 5.28
CA VAL A 112 0.59 -37.81 5.85
C VAL A 112 1.79 -37.03 5.36
N GLU A 113 3.00 -37.60 5.42
CA GLU A 113 4.23 -36.97 4.93
C GLU A 113 4.12 -36.62 3.44
N ALA A 114 3.62 -37.52 2.59
CA ALA A 114 3.41 -37.29 1.17
C ALA A 114 2.37 -36.17 0.90
N ASN A 115 1.30 -36.11 1.69
CA ASN A 115 0.31 -35.02 1.58
C ASN A 115 0.86 -33.66 2.02
N GLU A 116 1.72 -33.62 3.04
CA GLU A 116 2.43 -32.39 3.44
C GLU A 116 3.33 -31.91 2.30
N THR A 117 4.16 -32.79 1.74
CA THR A 117 5.02 -32.49 0.59
C THR A 117 4.19 -32.00 -0.61
N MET A 118 3.07 -32.65 -0.92
CA MET A 118 2.18 -32.26 -2.02
C MET A 118 1.62 -30.84 -1.81
N THR A 119 1.18 -30.55 -0.59
CA THR A 119 0.63 -29.22 -0.24
C THR A 119 1.69 -28.13 -0.35
N GLU A 120 2.93 -28.41 0.07
CA GLU A 120 4.04 -27.48 -0.09
C GLU A 120 4.36 -27.24 -1.57
N MET A 121 4.35 -28.30 -2.39
CA MET A 121 4.56 -28.17 -3.83
C MET A 121 3.47 -27.36 -4.53
N GLU A 122 2.19 -27.56 -4.17
CA GLU A 122 1.08 -26.77 -4.72
C GLU A 122 1.23 -25.29 -4.38
N ALA A 123 1.55 -24.97 -3.11
CA ALA A 123 1.78 -23.60 -2.68
C ALA A 123 2.97 -22.95 -3.42
N GLU A 124 4.05 -23.70 -3.61
CA GLU A 124 5.25 -23.22 -4.32
C GLU A 124 4.96 -22.96 -5.81
N VAL A 125 4.21 -23.85 -6.48
CA VAL A 125 3.77 -23.63 -7.87
C VAL A 125 2.91 -22.40 -8.00
N GLU A 126 2.00 -22.17 -7.05
CA GLU A 126 1.16 -20.99 -7.05
C GLU A 126 1.98 -19.70 -6.93
N VAL A 127 2.99 -19.67 -6.05
CA VAL A 127 3.90 -18.53 -5.91
C VAL A 127 4.68 -18.28 -7.21
N ILE A 128 5.23 -19.31 -7.82
CA ILE A 128 5.96 -19.21 -9.08
C ILE A 128 5.05 -18.65 -10.19
N ARG A 129 3.86 -19.23 -10.37
CA ARG A 129 2.91 -18.80 -11.40
C ARG A 129 2.41 -17.38 -11.21
N ASN A 130 2.13 -16.99 -9.96
CA ASN A 130 1.74 -15.62 -9.65
C ASN A 130 2.87 -14.63 -10.00
N GLY A 131 4.12 -14.96 -9.69
CA GLY A 131 5.27 -14.14 -10.07
C GLY A 131 5.47 -14.05 -11.59
N LEU A 132 5.33 -15.15 -12.33
CA LEU A 132 5.40 -15.14 -13.80
C LEU A 132 4.25 -14.34 -14.43
N LYS A 133 3.05 -14.47 -13.87
CA LYS A 133 1.87 -13.71 -14.29
C LYS A 133 2.07 -12.21 -14.06
N GLU A 134 2.59 -11.83 -12.90
CA GLU A 134 2.88 -10.44 -12.57
C GLU A 134 3.88 -9.81 -13.55
N LEU A 135 4.95 -10.53 -13.91
CA LEU A 135 5.89 -10.07 -14.93
C LEU A 135 5.21 -9.83 -16.29
N ARG A 136 4.38 -10.76 -16.74
CA ARG A 136 3.69 -10.64 -18.04
C ARG A 136 2.71 -9.49 -18.06
N GLU A 137 1.95 -9.30 -16.97
CA GLU A 137 0.90 -8.29 -16.89
C GLU A 137 1.42 -6.90 -16.50
N SER A 138 2.64 -6.81 -15.95
CA SER A 138 3.20 -5.54 -15.46
C SER A 138 3.38 -4.53 -16.60
N GLU A 139 3.82 -4.96 -17.77
CA GLU A 139 4.00 -4.08 -18.92
C GLU A 139 2.68 -3.45 -19.39
N GLU A 140 1.61 -4.25 -19.49
CA GLU A 140 0.30 -3.73 -19.89
C GLU A 140 -0.30 -2.79 -18.83
N ARG A 141 -0.21 -3.18 -17.55
CA ARG A 141 -0.70 -2.35 -16.44
C ARG A 141 0.06 -1.04 -16.34
N ASN A 142 1.38 -1.08 -16.39
CA ASN A 142 2.23 0.10 -16.38
C ASN A 142 1.87 1.08 -17.49
N SER A 143 1.59 0.58 -18.69
CA SER A 143 1.19 1.39 -19.83
C SER A 143 -0.15 2.10 -19.66
N LEU A 144 -1.13 1.47 -19.00
CA LEU A 144 -2.43 2.05 -18.73
C LEU A 144 -2.42 3.05 -17.57
N GLU A 145 -1.67 2.74 -16.51
CA GLU A 145 -1.63 3.56 -15.30
C GLU A 145 -0.80 4.81 -15.51
N VAL A 146 0.34 4.72 -16.21
CA VAL A 146 1.16 5.89 -16.53
C VAL A 146 0.38 6.94 -17.32
N GLN A 147 -0.53 6.52 -18.21
CA GLN A 147 -1.30 7.48 -19.00
C GLN A 147 -2.19 8.35 -18.11
N LYS A 148 -2.85 7.76 -17.11
CA LYS A 148 -3.70 8.50 -16.16
C LYS A 148 -2.89 9.50 -15.33
N ALA A 149 -1.74 9.08 -14.84
CA ALA A 149 -0.88 9.95 -14.04
C ALA A 149 -0.27 11.07 -14.87
N LEU A 150 0.08 10.79 -16.12
CA LEU A 150 0.55 11.82 -17.07
C LEU A 150 -0.54 12.83 -17.41
N ASP A 151 -1.78 12.42 -17.59
CA ASP A 151 -2.91 13.33 -17.86
C ASP A 151 -3.06 14.32 -16.68
N VAL A 152 -2.99 13.84 -15.42
CA VAL A 152 -3.02 14.71 -14.22
C VAL A 152 -1.81 15.62 -14.19
N TYR A 153 -0.61 15.09 -14.41
CA TYR A 153 0.63 15.88 -14.45
C TYR A 153 0.58 17.01 -15.48
N GLU A 154 0.07 16.73 -16.69
CA GLU A 154 -0.08 17.74 -17.73
C GLU A 154 -1.08 18.83 -17.33
N GLU A 155 -2.19 18.48 -16.70
CA GLU A 155 -3.16 19.43 -16.15
C GLU A 155 -2.55 20.31 -15.06
N LEU A 156 -1.80 19.73 -14.12
CA LEU A 156 -1.08 20.48 -13.09
C LEU A 156 -0.03 21.41 -13.67
N SER A 157 0.75 20.93 -14.65
CA SER A 157 1.76 21.73 -15.34
C SER A 157 1.16 22.92 -16.07
N LYS A 158 -0.01 22.73 -16.68
CA LYS A 158 -0.75 23.79 -17.34
C LYS A 158 -1.32 24.77 -16.32
N SER A 159 -2.01 24.30 -15.31
CA SER A 159 -2.60 25.13 -14.23
C SER A 159 -1.55 26.01 -13.55
N LEU A 160 -0.37 25.45 -13.24
CA LEU A 160 0.72 26.20 -12.65
C LEU A 160 1.25 27.32 -13.55
N LYS A 161 1.26 27.12 -14.87
CA LYS A 161 1.71 28.13 -15.83
C LYS A 161 0.66 29.22 -16.05
N ASP A 162 -0.62 28.83 -16.12
CA ASP A 162 -1.72 29.72 -16.46
C ASP A 162 -2.07 30.64 -15.28
N ASP A 163 -1.96 30.16 -14.04
CA ASP A 163 -2.34 30.88 -12.84
C ASP A 163 -1.20 31.04 -11.83
N LYS A 164 -0.05 31.46 -12.33
CA LYS A 164 1.16 31.67 -11.50
C LYS A 164 0.92 32.59 -10.30
N ALA A 165 0.06 33.59 -10.46
CA ALA A 165 -0.15 34.62 -9.44
C ALA A 165 -0.83 34.06 -8.19
N SER A 166 -1.71 33.08 -8.30
CA SER A 166 -2.46 32.49 -7.19
C SER A 166 -1.61 31.61 -6.26
N PHE A 167 -0.44 31.19 -6.71
CA PHE A 167 0.50 30.39 -5.90
C PHE A 167 1.50 31.24 -5.12
N GLY A 168 1.62 32.53 -5.42
CA GLY A 168 2.50 33.46 -4.73
C GLY A 168 3.93 32.96 -4.55
N PRO A 169 4.49 33.02 -3.31
CA PRO A 169 5.85 32.58 -3.04
C PRO A 169 6.07 31.07 -3.17
N ALA A 170 5.01 30.26 -3.03
CA ALA A 170 5.07 28.80 -3.16
C ALA A 170 5.33 28.33 -4.61
N TYR A 171 5.12 29.18 -5.61
CA TYR A 171 5.28 28.83 -7.02
C TYR A 171 6.62 28.14 -7.34
N SER A 172 7.71 28.65 -6.78
CA SER A 172 9.05 28.13 -7.05
C SER A 172 9.23 26.70 -6.54
N GLU A 173 8.74 26.40 -5.35
CA GLU A 173 8.83 25.06 -4.76
C GLU A 173 7.89 24.07 -5.47
N ILE A 174 6.66 24.49 -5.81
CA ILE A 174 5.74 23.68 -6.62
C ILE A 174 6.36 23.34 -7.99
N GLN A 175 6.97 24.34 -8.65
CA GLN A 175 7.64 24.12 -9.92
C GLN A 175 8.81 23.12 -9.82
N LYS A 176 9.52 23.13 -8.71
CA LYS A 176 10.61 22.19 -8.44
C LYS A 176 10.06 20.78 -8.22
N GLN A 177 8.98 20.63 -7.43
CA GLN A 177 8.31 19.35 -7.21
C GLN A 177 7.76 18.80 -8.52
N LEU A 178 7.14 19.61 -9.36
CA LEU A 178 6.66 19.22 -10.68
C LEU A 178 7.79 18.69 -11.58
N ARG A 179 8.97 19.33 -11.55
CA ARG A 179 10.15 18.80 -12.29
C ARG A 179 10.66 17.47 -11.73
N ASN A 180 10.57 17.25 -10.43
CA ASN A 180 10.96 15.96 -9.84
C ASN A 180 10.04 14.85 -10.35
N VAL A 181 8.73 15.08 -10.40
CA VAL A 181 7.75 14.14 -10.96
C VAL A 181 8.04 13.86 -12.45
N GLU A 182 8.43 14.87 -13.23
CA GLU A 182 8.84 14.69 -14.65
C GLU A 182 10.06 13.78 -14.78
N ILE A 183 11.02 13.90 -13.87
CA ILE A 183 12.20 13.04 -13.84
C ILE A 183 11.79 11.59 -13.51
N GLU A 184 10.88 11.38 -12.55
CA GLU A 184 10.37 10.06 -12.20
C GLU A 184 9.64 9.40 -13.38
N PHE A 185 8.78 10.11 -14.10
CA PHE A 185 8.14 9.61 -15.33
C PHE A 185 9.16 9.26 -16.41
N THR A 186 10.21 10.09 -16.57
CA THR A 186 11.29 9.79 -17.53
C THR A 186 12.06 8.54 -17.15
N GLN A 187 12.34 8.35 -15.86
CA GLN A 187 12.99 7.15 -15.34
C GLN A 187 12.09 5.91 -15.56
N PHE A 188 10.81 6.02 -15.25
CA PHE A 188 9.83 4.96 -15.53
C PHE A 188 9.87 4.52 -16.99
N VAL A 189 9.76 5.48 -17.94
CA VAL A 189 9.79 5.17 -19.38
C VAL A 189 11.10 4.46 -19.76
N THR A 190 12.22 4.91 -19.21
CA THR A 190 13.53 4.31 -19.47
C THR A 190 13.60 2.87 -18.98
N LEU A 191 13.17 2.59 -17.76
CA LEU A 191 13.16 1.25 -17.17
C LEU A 191 12.20 0.31 -17.93
N ASN A 192 10.98 0.77 -18.18
CA ASN A 192 9.97 -0.02 -18.88
C ASN A 192 10.40 -0.38 -20.31
N THR A 193 10.98 0.55 -21.04
CA THR A 193 11.48 0.31 -22.40
C THR A 193 12.76 -0.51 -22.44
N SER A 194 13.57 -0.49 -21.39
CA SER A 194 14.78 -1.34 -21.29
C SER A 194 14.48 -2.79 -20.92
N GLY A 195 13.25 -3.11 -20.49
CA GLY A 195 12.82 -4.46 -20.12
C GLY A 195 12.89 -4.76 -18.61
N ASP A 196 12.79 -3.75 -17.77
CA ASP A 196 12.66 -3.91 -16.31
C ASP A 196 11.30 -3.41 -15.80
N PRO A 197 10.18 -4.09 -16.13
CA PRO A 197 8.85 -3.67 -15.74
C PRO A 197 8.58 -3.72 -14.23
N ILE A 198 9.34 -4.50 -13.43
CA ILE A 198 9.20 -4.52 -11.96
C ILE A 198 9.75 -3.23 -11.37
N GLU A 199 10.99 -2.86 -11.67
CA GLU A 199 11.58 -1.62 -11.17
C GLU A 199 10.85 -0.40 -11.75
N ALA A 200 10.41 -0.47 -13.02
CA ALA A 200 9.55 0.55 -13.61
C ALA A 200 8.26 0.76 -12.81
N ARG A 201 7.63 -0.32 -12.33
CA ARG A 201 6.42 -0.25 -11.52
C ARG A 201 6.63 0.52 -10.21
N GLU A 202 7.71 0.25 -9.50
CA GLU A 202 8.05 0.95 -8.26
C GLU A 202 8.21 2.46 -8.49
N VAL A 203 8.92 2.84 -9.56
CA VAL A 203 9.09 4.25 -9.94
C VAL A 203 7.76 4.90 -10.35
N LEU A 204 6.88 4.17 -11.04
CA LEU A 204 5.56 4.67 -11.42
C LEU A 204 4.69 4.93 -10.19
N GLU A 205 4.66 4.04 -9.21
CA GLU A 205 3.91 4.21 -7.97
C GLU A 205 4.37 5.45 -7.18
N ASP A 206 5.67 5.71 -7.16
CA ASP A 206 6.21 6.93 -6.57
C ASP A 206 5.80 8.18 -7.36
N ALA A 207 5.90 8.15 -8.70
CA ALA A 207 5.51 9.26 -9.57
C ALA A 207 4.00 9.56 -9.45
N GLU A 208 3.15 8.54 -9.40
CA GLU A 208 1.71 8.67 -9.17
C GLU A 208 1.42 9.33 -7.82
N ARG A 209 2.03 8.82 -6.75
CA ARG A 209 1.86 9.36 -5.40
C ARG A 209 2.26 10.82 -5.34
N HIS A 210 3.44 11.18 -5.83
CA HIS A 210 3.92 12.57 -5.84
C HIS A 210 3.04 13.47 -6.73
N THR A 211 2.51 12.95 -7.83
CA THR A 211 1.57 13.69 -8.69
C THR A 211 0.29 14.05 -7.94
N TYR A 212 -0.31 13.10 -7.21
CA TYR A 212 -1.53 13.36 -6.44
C TYR A 212 -1.29 14.20 -5.19
N GLU A 213 -0.13 14.05 -4.53
CA GLU A 213 0.28 14.93 -3.44
C GLU A 213 0.42 16.39 -3.94
N LEU A 214 1.02 16.56 -5.12
CA LEU A 214 1.16 17.87 -5.75
C LEU A 214 -0.19 18.46 -6.18
N GLU A 215 -1.11 17.64 -6.67
CA GLU A 215 -2.49 18.04 -6.97
C GLU A 215 -3.20 18.59 -5.72
N ASP A 216 -3.09 17.90 -4.58
CA ASP A 216 -3.65 18.36 -3.31
C ASP A 216 -3.03 19.69 -2.86
N LEU A 217 -1.71 19.81 -2.92
CA LEU A 217 -1.00 21.06 -2.62
C LEU A 217 -1.49 22.23 -3.49
N MET A 218 -1.58 22.02 -4.80
CA MET A 218 -2.00 23.03 -5.75
C MET A 218 -3.46 23.47 -5.55
N LYS A 219 -4.32 22.61 -5.01
CA LYS A 219 -5.70 22.96 -4.65
C LYS A 219 -5.78 23.79 -3.35
N ARG A 220 -4.89 23.51 -2.40
CA ARG A 220 -4.93 24.12 -1.04
C ARG A 220 -4.19 25.44 -0.95
N ILE A 221 -3.13 25.65 -1.74
CA ILE A 221 -2.29 26.85 -1.68
C ILE A 221 -3.01 28.12 -2.08
N PRO A 222 -3.77 28.21 -3.19
CA PRO A 222 -4.37 29.46 -3.62
C PRO A 222 -5.25 30.13 -2.57
N PRO A 223 -6.22 29.45 -1.93
CA PRO A 223 -7.04 30.10 -0.88
C PRO A 223 -6.21 30.53 0.33
N MET A 224 -5.17 29.78 0.71
CA MET A 224 -4.30 30.19 1.83
C MET A 224 -3.47 31.43 1.48
N TYR A 225 -2.99 31.50 0.24
CA TYR A 225 -2.24 32.66 -0.23
C TYR A 225 -3.14 33.91 -0.31
N GLU A 226 -4.40 33.78 -0.75
CA GLU A 226 -5.38 34.86 -0.77
C GLU A 226 -5.64 35.39 0.66
N GLU A 227 -5.82 34.50 1.64
CA GLU A 227 -5.95 34.91 3.05
C GLU A 227 -4.74 35.70 3.54
N LEU A 228 -3.52 35.21 3.28
CA LEU A 228 -2.27 35.80 3.74
C LEU A 228 -1.89 37.08 3.00
N ASN A 229 -2.20 37.18 1.70
CA ASN A 229 -1.78 38.31 0.87
C ASN A 229 -2.79 39.46 0.85
N GLU A 230 -4.08 39.17 1.02
CA GLU A 230 -5.16 40.14 0.88
C GLU A 230 -6.02 40.21 2.16
N THR A 231 -6.68 39.12 2.54
CA THR A 231 -7.71 39.15 3.58
C THR A 231 -7.16 39.60 4.95
N PHE A 232 -6.12 38.92 5.45
CA PHE A 232 -5.59 39.29 6.79
C PHE A 232 -4.87 40.63 6.81
N PRO A 233 -4.06 41.02 5.81
CA PRO A 233 -3.49 42.37 5.78
C PRO A 233 -4.52 43.47 5.75
N ASP A 234 -5.59 43.33 4.95
CA ASP A 234 -6.67 44.34 4.87
C ASP A 234 -7.43 44.45 6.19
N GLN A 235 -7.80 43.33 6.81
CA GLN A 235 -8.45 43.30 8.13
C GLN A 235 -7.58 43.93 9.22
N LEU A 236 -6.29 43.59 9.28
CA LEU A 236 -5.35 44.14 10.25
C LEU A 236 -5.10 45.62 10.05
N LYS A 237 -5.14 46.08 8.80
CA LYS A 237 -5.05 47.50 8.47
C LYS A 237 -6.31 48.27 8.93
N GLU A 238 -7.50 47.76 8.69
CA GLU A 238 -8.74 48.31 9.14
C GLU A 238 -8.77 48.43 10.67
N ILE A 239 -8.37 47.37 11.38
CA ILE A 239 -8.27 47.37 12.85
C ILE A 239 -7.28 48.42 13.34
N GLU A 240 -6.11 48.55 12.71
CA GLU A 240 -5.07 49.51 13.07
C GLU A 240 -5.54 50.96 12.83
N GLU A 241 -6.20 51.24 11.69
CA GLU A 241 -6.78 52.54 11.38
C GLU A 241 -7.87 52.91 12.38
N GLY A 242 -8.78 51.99 12.71
CA GLY A 242 -9.81 52.15 13.72
C GLY A 242 -9.21 52.42 15.13
N TYR A 243 -8.16 51.68 15.50
CA TYR A 243 -7.44 51.89 16.76
C TYR A 243 -6.81 53.28 16.84
N ASN A 244 -6.14 53.72 15.78
CA ASN A 244 -5.48 55.03 15.71
C ASN A 244 -6.53 56.17 15.77
N GLN A 245 -7.67 55.99 15.14
CA GLN A 245 -8.78 56.99 15.22
C GLN A 245 -9.37 57.13 16.63
N LEU A 246 -9.54 56.03 17.34
CA LEU A 246 -9.97 56.01 18.72
C LEU A 246 -8.96 56.70 19.66
N LEU A 247 -7.66 56.50 19.42
CA LEU A 247 -6.59 57.21 20.15
C LEU A 247 -6.60 58.71 19.87
N ALA A 248 -6.84 59.15 18.63
CA ALA A 248 -6.94 60.54 18.25
C ALA A 248 -8.16 61.26 18.88
N ASP A 249 -9.21 60.50 19.22
CA ASP A 249 -10.39 60.95 19.94
C ASP A 249 -10.24 60.88 21.47
N ASP A 250 -8.99 60.86 22.01
CA ASP A 250 -8.65 60.80 23.44
C ASP A 250 -9.20 59.55 24.17
N TYR A 251 -9.44 58.43 23.45
CA TYR A 251 -9.92 57.21 24.05
C TYR A 251 -8.74 56.43 24.70
N VAL A 252 -8.86 56.13 25.99
CA VAL A 252 -7.86 55.37 26.71
C VAL A 252 -8.19 53.90 26.67
N PHE A 253 -7.28 53.07 26.09
CA PHE A 253 -7.35 51.65 26.16
C PHE A 253 -6.79 51.16 27.51
N PRO A 254 -7.63 50.59 28.41
CA PRO A 254 -7.16 50.16 29.73
C PRO A 254 -6.24 48.92 29.63
N GLU A 255 -6.33 48.21 28.54
CA GLU A 255 -5.45 47.06 28.24
C GLU A 255 -4.29 47.56 27.37
N GLN A 256 -3.09 47.49 27.88
CA GLN A 256 -1.89 48.01 27.23
C GLN A 256 -1.43 47.17 25.98
N ASN A 257 -2.11 46.06 25.66
CA ASN A 257 -1.63 45.06 24.71
C ASN A 257 -2.26 45.14 23.31
N PHE A 258 -3.26 46.02 23.05
CA PHE A 258 -3.98 45.99 21.77
C PHE A 258 -3.08 46.24 20.55
N ALA A 259 -2.17 47.22 20.63
CA ALA A 259 -1.21 47.49 19.59
C ALA A 259 -0.19 46.34 19.42
N GLU A 260 0.25 45.72 20.52
CA GLU A 260 1.15 44.59 20.51
C GLU A 260 0.48 43.36 19.86
N GLU A 261 -0.79 43.13 20.14
CA GLU A 261 -1.53 42.00 19.52
C GLU A 261 -1.71 42.16 18.01
N ILE A 262 -1.95 43.41 17.53
CA ILE A 262 -1.94 43.69 16.08
C ILE A 262 -0.54 43.34 15.46
N GLN A 263 0.54 43.76 16.13
CA GLN A 263 1.87 43.45 15.66
C GLN A 263 2.18 41.93 15.69
N HIS A 264 1.70 41.22 16.70
CA HIS A 264 1.83 39.76 16.78
C HIS A 264 1.04 39.06 15.68
N ALA A 265 -0.16 39.55 15.33
CA ALA A 265 -0.95 39.03 14.24
C ALA A 265 -0.26 39.28 12.89
N LYS A 266 0.28 40.48 12.64
CA LYS A 266 1.08 40.80 11.43
C LYS A 266 2.30 39.87 11.29
N LYS A 267 3.02 39.66 12.39
CA LYS A 267 4.18 38.78 12.39
C LYS A 267 3.81 37.30 12.11
N ARG A 268 2.64 36.86 12.59
CA ARG A 268 2.14 35.51 12.26
C ARG A 268 1.86 35.37 10.77
N VAL A 269 1.22 36.37 10.14
CA VAL A 269 1.01 36.40 8.69
C VAL A 269 2.33 36.32 7.92
N GLU A 270 3.34 37.09 8.33
CA GLU A 270 4.69 37.02 7.70
C GLU A 270 5.33 35.63 7.85
N ASN A 271 5.25 35.04 9.03
CA ASN A 271 5.77 33.67 9.26
C ASN A 271 5.01 32.63 8.42
N SER A 272 3.68 32.69 8.39
CA SER A 272 2.86 31.81 7.56
C SER A 272 3.17 31.95 6.07
N MET A 273 3.46 33.16 5.60
CA MET A 273 3.88 33.39 4.23
C MET A 273 5.24 32.71 3.93
N ALA A 274 6.19 32.75 4.88
CA ALA A 274 7.46 32.06 4.75
C ALA A 274 7.34 30.53 4.82
N ASP A 275 6.38 30.00 5.57
CA ASP A 275 6.08 28.56 5.61
C ASP A 275 5.33 28.13 4.36
N LEU A 276 4.46 28.98 3.78
CA LEU A 276 3.81 28.75 2.49
C LEU A 276 4.84 28.67 1.34
N GLU A 277 5.88 29.49 1.36
CA GLU A 277 6.99 29.42 0.41
C GLU A 277 7.66 28.04 0.38
N LYS A 278 7.72 27.37 1.54
CA LYS A 278 8.27 26.01 1.68
C LYS A 278 7.24 24.91 1.45
N THR A 279 5.99 25.28 1.16
CA THR A 279 4.87 24.35 1.06
C THR A 279 4.55 23.56 2.34
N GLU A 280 4.86 24.12 3.53
CA GLU A 280 4.54 23.54 4.84
C GLU A 280 3.05 23.76 5.20
N ILE A 281 2.17 23.20 4.39
CA ILE A 281 0.73 23.47 4.38
C ILE A 281 0.06 23.25 5.75
N ALA A 282 0.41 22.19 6.46
CA ALA A 282 -0.17 21.89 7.78
C ALA A 282 0.16 23.01 8.80
N ALA A 283 1.36 23.57 8.75
CA ALA A 283 1.75 24.70 9.61
C ALA A 283 0.97 25.97 9.24
N VAL A 284 0.84 26.25 7.93
CA VAL A 284 0.10 27.40 7.41
C VAL A 284 -1.39 27.33 7.80
N GLU A 285 -2.04 26.17 7.68
CA GLU A 285 -3.45 25.98 8.07
C GLU A 285 -3.69 26.29 9.55
N VAL A 286 -2.82 25.80 10.42
CA VAL A 286 -2.93 26.06 11.86
C VAL A 286 -2.71 27.55 12.13
N ALA A 287 -1.67 28.13 11.56
CA ALA A 287 -1.32 29.52 11.76
C ALA A 287 -2.40 30.49 11.19
N ASN A 288 -3.00 30.18 10.04
CA ASN A 288 -4.09 30.96 9.45
C ASN A 288 -5.33 30.90 10.33
N ARG A 289 -5.70 29.75 10.87
CA ARG A 289 -6.83 29.60 11.81
C ARG A 289 -6.61 30.41 13.08
N ASP A 290 -5.40 30.34 13.65
CA ASP A 290 -5.06 31.09 14.85
C ASP A 290 -5.03 32.61 14.58
N THR A 291 -4.61 33.01 13.38
CA THR A 291 -4.60 34.41 12.94
C THR A 291 -6.03 34.92 12.75
N ALA A 292 -6.89 34.16 12.08
CA ALA A 292 -8.30 34.50 11.92
C ALA A 292 -9.00 34.70 13.29
N THR A 293 -8.78 33.74 14.21
CA THR A 293 -9.34 33.84 15.59
C THR A 293 -8.85 35.08 16.32
N ALA A 294 -7.58 35.42 16.15
CA ALA A 294 -7.02 36.62 16.79
C ALA A 294 -7.56 37.93 16.17
N ILE A 295 -7.76 37.97 14.85
CA ILE A 295 -8.39 39.08 14.14
C ILE A 295 -9.81 39.29 14.59
N ASP A 296 -10.61 38.21 14.69
CA ASP A 296 -11.99 38.25 15.18
C ASP A 296 -12.05 38.82 16.60
N ALA A 297 -11.20 38.38 17.50
CA ALA A 297 -11.12 38.90 18.87
C ALA A 297 -10.70 40.39 18.91
N LEU A 298 -9.85 40.85 17.99
CA LEU A 298 -9.49 42.24 17.85
C LEU A 298 -10.68 43.10 17.35
N TYR A 299 -11.45 42.59 16.38
CA TYR A 299 -12.68 43.25 15.92
C TYR A 299 -13.71 43.38 17.01
N GLU A 300 -14.05 42.29 17.71
CA GLU A 300 -15.04 42.33 18.81
C GLU A 300 -14.67 43.38 19.86
N ARG A 301 -13.42 43.43 20.29
CA ARG A 301 -12.96 44.43 21.27
C ARG A 301 -12.98 45.86 20.74
N SER A 302 -12.73 46.06 19.44
CA SER A 302 -12.82 47.40 18.83
C SER A 302 -14.24 47.88 18.70
N GLU A 303 -15.20 47.02 18.36
CA GLU A 303 -16.62 47.32 18.22
C GLU A 303 -17.31 47.56 19.55
N GLU A 304 -17.07 46.73 20.58
CA GLU A 304 -17.61 46.94 21.94
C GLU A 304 -17.26 48.33 22.46
N ARG A 305 -16.09 48.86 22.14
CA ARG A 305 -15.61 50.16 22.56
C ARG A 305 -16.24 51.32 21.77
N ARG A 306 -16.51 51.09 20.47
CA ARG A 306 -17.23 52.04 19.62
C ARG A 306 -18.67 52.24 20.09
N VAL A 307 -19.36 51.13 20.41
CA VAL A 307 -20.72 51.17 20.99
C VAL A 307 -20.72 51.80 22.38
N GLY A 308 -19.74 51.50 23.22
CA GLY A 308 -19.58 52.12 24.56
C GLY A 308 -19.36 53.65 24.50
N LYS A 309 -18.71 54.18 23.42
CA LYS A 309 -18.54 55.60 23.16
C LYS A 309 -19.89 56.27 22.80
N GLU A 310 -20.65 55.65 21.90
CA GLU A 310 -21.97 56.18 21.52
C GLU A 310 -22.94 56.25 22.70
N CYS A 311 -22.89 55.31 23.64
CA CYS A 311 -23.66 55.34 24.86
C CYS A 311 -23.23 56.45 25.84
N ARG A 312 -21.90 56.75 25.90
CA ARG A 312 -21.41 57.86 26.77
C ARG A 312 -21.64 59.28 26.21
N SER A 313 -21.68 59.41 24.87
CA SER A 313 -21.90 60.68 24.21
C SER A 313 -23.39 61.13 24.24
N ARG A 314 -24.31 60.24 24.64
CA ARG A 314 -25.76 60.52 24.80
C ARG A 314 -26.18 60.90 26.18
N TRP A 315 -25.25 61.03 27.14
CA TRP A 315 -25.46 61.61 28.49
C TRP A 315 -24.60 62.88 28.63
#